data_c472594ecc72dd91793c475865b4160d
#
_entry.id   c472594ecc72dd91793c475865b4160d
#
_cell.length_a   1.000
_cell.length_b   1.000
_cell.length_c   1.000
_cell.angle_alpha   90.00
_cell.angle_beta   90.00
_cell.angle_gamma   90.00
#
_symmetry.space_group_name_H-M   'P 1'
#
loop_
_entity.id
_entity.type
_entity.pdbx_description
1 polymer ?
#
loop_
_entity_poly.entity_id
_entity_poly.type
_entity_poly.pdbx_seq_one_letter_code
_entity_poly.pdbx_strand_id
1 'polypeptide(L)'
;MSDTLETAVHDDATTTPSTRREADEPDRNRRLLLFASTYGTLVFLGALMALFTVLSEIILGDQRFLTGANLSLVLRQSAVLAILAGGLTVVLLLGEFDLSIAASMTLGGAMFAQFAQGSYVFTWPSIPFTDIGGGAILGTSWQANAMFALFAALLFGLIVGLLNGLIVAQFGVTAFIATLGMAGIIDGYLVKLTDGRSVPLPAGVTDAAQGTVLGWKAPASWNWIVEPFGKTFEFNLVGLSIPSIALAAAAVLFVLWVFLNHTEAGRRMDAVGGNVEASRLAGINVRRYRMAAFVICAVVAALAGIVLAAGRTGSAVTLVGNQSSYLLQAFTACFLGAVSLREGEFHIVGTVIGVALMTVTFSGLIILGVPGYAQTIANGVILIAALTFAGIARRAAAAT
;
A
#
# COMPACT_ATOMS: atom_id res chain seq x y z
N MET A 1 -86.27 -29.90 -17.29
CA MET A 1 -86.24 -29.14 -18.60
C MET A 1 -84.74 -28.87 -18.77
N SER A 2 -83.99 -29.81 -19.36
CA SER A 2 -83.68 -29.94 -20.80
C SER A 2 -82.90 -28.74 -21.29
N ASP A 3 -81.74 -28.77 -21.88
CA ASP A 3 -81.11 -29.75 -22.78
C ASP A 3 -79.64 -29.35 -22.93
N THR A 4 -78.72 -30.27 -22.87
CA THR A 4 -77.82 -30.83 -23.90
C THR A 4 -77.25 -29.85 -24.95
N LEU A 5 -75.93 -29.93 -25.14
CA LEU A 5 -75.12 -30.24 -26.34
C LEU A 5 -73.71 -29.74 -26.09
N GLU A 6 -72.70 -30.50 -25.91
CA GLU A 6 -71.91 -31.36 -26.79
C GLU A 6 -71.30 -30.64 -28.01
N THR A 7 -70.01 -30.91 -28.20
CA THR A 7 -69.09 -30.76 -29.32
C THR A 7 -68.22 -29.48 -29.29
N ALA A 8 -66.91 -29.52 -29.55
CA ALA A 8 -66.08 -30.47 -30.26
C ALA A 8 -64.61 -30.24 -29.89
N VAL A 9 -63.87 -31.31 -29.84
CA VAL A 9 -62.42 -31.43 -29.89
C VAL A 9 -61.92 -30.77 -31.17
N HIS A 10 -60.94 -29.88 -31.07
CA HIS A 10 -59.99 -29.66 -32.16
C HIS A 10 -58.56 -29.64 -31.58
N ASP A 11 -57.93 -30.78 -31.77
CA ASP A 11 -56.50 -30.99 -31.80
C ASP A 11 -55.92 -30.04 -32.84
N ASP A 12 -54.97 -29.19 -32.43
CA ASP A 12 -53.99 -28.69 -33.37
C ASP A 12 -52.60 -28.67 -32.69
N ALA A 13 -51.95 -29.78 -32.85
CA ALA A 13 -50.58 -30.01 -32.53
C ALA A 13 -49.68 -29.36 -33.60
N THR A 14 -49.22 -28.13 -33.36
CA THR A 14 -48.03 -27.61 -34.03
C THR A 14 -47.21 -26.81 -33.03
N THR A 15 -46.58 -27.48 -32.05
CA THR A 15 -45.48 -26.94 -31.31
C THR A 15 -44.22 -27.06 -32.15
N THR A 16 -43.85 -25.96 -32.78
CA THR A 16 -42.54 -25.76 -33.39
C THR A 16 -41.41 -25.93 -32.32
N PRO A 17 -40.41 -26.78 -32.53
CA PRO A 17 -39.26 -26.93 -31.63
C PRO A 17 -38.19 -25.92 -32.06
N SER A 18 -38.30 -24.63 -31.71
CA SER A 18 -37.31 -23.62 -32.04
C SER A 18 -36.84 -22.72 -30.89
N THR A 19 -37.24 -22.97 -29.65
CA THR A 19 -36.83 -22.08 -28.53
C THR A 19 -35.90 -22.74 -27.50
N ARG A 20 -35.35 -23.94 -27.79
CA ARG A 20 -34.51 -24.67 -26.84
C ARG A 20 -33.02 -24.70 -27.21
N ARG A 21 -32.55 -23.94 -28.19
CA ARG A 21 -31.13 -23.92 -28.61
C ARG A 21 -30.37 -22.62 -28.34
N GLU A 22 -31.00 -21.59 -27.77
CA GLU A 22 -30.31 -20.33 -27.44
C GLU A 22 -29.86 -20.22 -25.98
N ALA A 23 -30.10 -21.24 -25.13
CA ALA A 23 -29.81 -21.17 -23.70
C ALA A 23 -28.46 -21.77 -23.27
N ASP A 24 -27.65 -22.31 -24.18
CA ASP A 24 -26.46 -23.11 -23.80
C ASP A 24 -25.16 -22.74 -24.54
N GLU A 25 -25.05 -21.59 -25.20
CA GLU A 25 -23.73 -21.02 -25.43
C GLU A 25 -23.32 -20.22 -24.19
N PRO A 26 -22.37 -20.70 -23.36
CA PRO A 26 -21.82 -19.87 -22.30
C PRO A 26 -21.17 -18.70 -22.99
N ASP A 27 -21.77 -17.54 -22.85
CA ASP A 27 -21.45 -16.27 -23.47
C ASP A 27 -19.93 -16.04 -23.35
N ARG A 28 -19.19 -16.32 -24.43
CA ARG A 28 -17.73 -16.17 -24.49
C ARG A 28 -17.35 -14.75 -24.09
N ASN A 29 -18.19 -13.79 -24.41
CA ASN A 29 -18.00 -12.40 -24.06
C ASN A 29 -18.15 -12.20 -22.53
N ARG A 30 -19.10 -12.87 -21.89
CA ARG A 30 -19.27 -12.82 -20.43
C ARG A 30 -18.09 -13.45 -19.69
N ARG A 31 -17.57 -14.58 -20.18
CA ARG A 31 -16.35 -15.19 -19.61
C ARG A 31 -15.12 -14.31 -19.80
N LEU A 32 -14.98 -13.68 -20.98
CA LEU A 32 -13.90 -12.73 -21.23
C LEU A 32 -14.01 -11.48 -20.36
N LEU A 33 -15.22 -10.95 -20.16
CA LEU A 33 -15.46 -9.81 -19.26
C LEU A 33 -15.15 -10.18 -17.79
N LEU A 34 -15.57 -11.34 -17.32
CA LEU A 34 -15.25 -11.84 -15.98
C LEU A 34 -13.74 -12.08 -15.80
N PHE A 35 -13.07 -12.62 -16.82
CA PHE A 35 -11.61 -12.77 -16.80
C PHE A 35 -10.92 -11.40 -16.80
N ALA A 36 -11.36 -10.48 -17.63
CA ALA A 36 -10.80 -9.13 -17.71
C ALA A 36 -11.03 -8.32 -16.42
N SER A 37 -12.20 -8.45 -15.78
CA SER A 37 -12.45 -7.77 -14.49
C SER A 37 -11.61 -8.36 -13.36
N THR A 38 -11.39 -9.68 -13.35
CA THR A 38 -10.63 -10.34 -12.27
C THR A 38 -9.11 -10.24 -12.48
N TYR A 39 -8.63 -10.45 -13.72
CA TYR A 39 -7.19 -10.55 -14.01
C TYR A 39 -6.64 -9.38 -14.83
N GLY A 40 -7.49 -8.48 -15.30
CA GLY A 40 -7.09 -7.39 -16.20
C GLY A 40 -5.95 -6.54 -15.66
N THR A 41 -5.94 -6.26 -14.36
CA THR A 41 -4.88 -5.48 -13.71
C THR A 41 -3.53 -6.23 -13.68
N LEU A 42 -3.56 -7.56 -13.51
CA LEU A 42 -2.34 -8.38 -13.57
C LEU A 42 -1.83 -8.49 -15.01
N VAL A 43 -2.73 -8.65 -15.98
CA VAL A 43 -2.37 -8.62 -17.41
C VAL A 43 -1.79 -7.27 -17.78
N PHE A 44 -2.37 -6.17 -17.29
CA PHE A 44 -1.87 -4.82 -17.50
C PHE A 44 -0.48 -4.63 -16.87
N LEU A 45 -0.24 -5.16 -15.67
CA LEU A 45 1.07 -5.15 -15.03
C LEU A 45 2.12 -5.89 -15.90
N GLY A 46 1.78 -7.08 -16.40
CA GLY A 46 2.64 -7.84 -17.30
C GLY A 46 2.92 -7.10 -18.62
N ALA A 47 1.89 -6.49 -19.21
CA ALA A 47 2.03 -5.68 -20.41
C ALA A 47 2.91 -4.45 -20.19
N LEU A 48 2.78 -3.80 -19.03
CA LEU A 48 3.59 -2.64 -18.64
C LEU A 48 5.08 -3.05 -18.46
N MET A 49 5.34 -4.18 -17.82
CA MET A 49 6.70 -4.74 -17.70
C MET A 49 7.30 -5.05 -19.06
N ALA A 50 6.53 -5.70 -19.95
CA ALA A 50 6.96 -5.98 -21.31
C ALA A 50 7.23 -4.69 -22.10
N LEU A 51 6.36 -3.68 -21.97
CA LEU A 51 6.52 -2.37 -22.60
C LEU A 51 7.84 -1.71 -22.19
N PHE A 52 8.13 -1.61 -20.90
CA PHE A 52 9.37 -0.98 -20.43
C PHE A 52 10.60 -1.81 -20.79
N THR A 53 10.50 -3.13 -20.87
CA THR A 53 11.57 -4.00 -21.35
C THR A 53 11.90 -3.67 -22.80
N VAL A 54 10.89 -3.60 -23.67
CA VAL A 54 11.07 -3.29 -25.11
C VAL A 54 11.54 -1.83 -25.29
N LEU A 55 10.97 -0.88 -24.57
CA LEU A 55 11.37 0.53 -24.68
C LEU A 55 12.81 0.75 -24.21
N SER A 56 13.27 0.06 -23.15
CA SER A 56 14.65 0.19 -22.71
C SER A 56 15.62 -0.27 -23.78
N GLU A 57 15.32 -1.37 -24.47
CA GLU A 57 16.13 -1.85 -25.60
C GLU A 57 16.12 -0.90 -26.79
N ILE A 58 14.94 -0.41 -27.19
CA ILE A 58 14.80 0.47 -28.37
C ILE A 58 15.46 1.84 -28.14
N ILE A 59 15.28 2.43 -26.96
CA ILE A 59 15.71 3.81 -26.67
C ILE A 59 17.17 3.86 -26.21
N LEU A 60 17.58 2.89 -25.38
CA LEU A 60 18.91 2.90 -24.75
C LEU A 60 19.91 1.98 -25.46
N GLY A 61 19.45 1.11 -26.38
CA GLY A 61 20.27 0.10 -27.04
C GLY A 61 20.73 -1.01 -26.12
N ASP A 62 20.12 -1.13 -24.92
CA ASP A 62 20.48 -2.10 -23.88
C ASP A 62 19.27 -2.40 -23.01
N GLN A 63 19.06 -3.67 -22.71
CA GLN A 63 17.96 -4.10 -21.85
C GLN A 63 18.35 -3.89 -20.39
N ARG A 64 17.77 -2.86 -19.75
CA ARG A 64 18.04 -2.47 -18.35
C ARG A 64 16.87 -2.68 -17.41
N PHE A 65 15.65 -2.80 -17.96
CA PHE A 65 14.44 -2.85 -17.12
C PHE A 65 14.31 -4.21 -16.44
N LEU A 66 14.37 -5.32 -17.18
CA LEU A 66 14.20 -6.67 -16.63
C LEU A 66 15.57 -7.29 -16.26
N THR A 67 16.31 -6.58 -15.38
CA THR A 67 17.58 -7.06 -14.83
C THR A 67 17.44 -7.38 -13.34
N GLY A 68 18.26 -8.30 -12.84
CA GLY A 68 18.28 -8.67 -11.43
C GLY A 68 18.53 -7.47 -10.50
N ALA A 69 19.41 -6.56 -10.92
CA ALA A 69 19.70 -5.32 -10.18
C ALA A 69 18.47 -4.40 -10.09
N ASN A 70 17.79 -4.15 -11.24
CA ASN A 70 16.61 -3.30 -11.24
C ASN A 70 15.44 -3.93 -10.48
N LEU A 71 15.19 -5.22 -10.64
CA LEU A 71 14.13 -5.91 -9.92
C LEU A 71 14.37 -5.88 -8.39
N SER A 72 15.63 -6.02 -7.95
CA SER A 72 15.98 -5.83 -6.54
C SER A 72 15.69 -4.42 -6.06
N LEU A 73 15.96 -3.40 -6.90
CA LEU A 73 15.64 -2.00 -6.60
C LEU A 73 14.12 -1.77 -6.55
N VAL A 74 13.36 -2.33 -7.48
CA VAL A 74 11.88 -2.30 -7.49
C VAL A 74 11.34 -2.92 -6.20
N LEU A 75 11.85 -4.07 -5.77
CA LEU A 75 11.45 -4.70 -4.51
C LEU A 75 11.75 -3.83 -3.29
N ARG A 76 12.90 -3.13 -3.27
CA ARG A 76 13.23 -2.18 -2.20
C ARG A 76 12.26 -0.98 -2.16
N GLN A 77 11.91 -0.45 -3.32
CA GLN A 77 10.97 0.68 -3.42
C GLN A 77 9.55 0.25 -3.07
N SER A 78 9.12 -0.91 -3.58
CA SER A 78 7.81 -1.48 -3.29
C SER A 78 7.60 -1.72 -1.80
N ALA A 79 8.63 -2.15 -1.06
CA ALA A 79 8.52 -2.48 0.35
C ALA A 79 7.99 -1.32 1.18
N VAL A 80 8.59 -0.13 1.03
CA VAL A 80 8.18 1.08 1.78
C VAL A 80 6.77 1.50 1.39
N LEU A 81 6.51 1.58 0.08
CA LEU A 81 5.19 2.00 -0.42
C LEU A 81 4.10 1.00 -0.03
N ALA A 82 4.40 -0.31 -0.03
CA ALA A 82 3.47 -1.36 0.31
C ALA A 82 3.05 -1.31 1.79
N ILE A 83 3.99 -1.08 2.71
CA ILE A 83 3.68 -0.90 4.13
C ILE A 83 2.78 0.35 4.30
N LEU A 84 3.16 1.46 3.69
CA LEU A 84 2.42 2.72 3.80
C LEU A 84 1.01 2.59 3.23
N ALA A 85 0.88 2.09 2.00
CA ALA A 85 -0.41 1.87 1.34
C ALA A 85 -1.26 0.81 2.07
N GLY A 86 -0.63 -0.23 2.64
CA GLY A 86 -1.32 -1.22 3.47
C GLY A 86 -1.98 -0.58 4.71
N GLY A 87 -1.29 0.32 5.40
CA GLY A 87 -1.87 1.11 6.49
C GLY A 87 -3.01 2.01 6.03
N LEU A 88 -2.83 2.70 4.91
CA LEU A 88 -3.86 3.57 4.32
C LEU A 88 -5.12 2.79 3.91
N THR A 89 -4.95 1.57 3.40
CA THR A 89 -6.08 0.70 3.02
C THR A 89 -7.05 0.47 4.18
N VAL A 90 -6.56 0.36 5.41
CA VAL A 90 -7.41 0.15 6.59
C VAL A 90 -8.35 1.34 6.85
N VAL A 91 -7.85 2.57 6.66
CA VAL A 91 -8.66 3.80 6.83
C VAL A 91 -9.62 3.97 5.65
N LEU A 92 -9.14 3.74 4.42
CA LEU A 92 -9.96 3.81 3.20
C LEU A 92 -11.09 2.77 3.20
N LEU A 93 -10.88 1.59 3.79
CA LEU A 93 -11.92 0.57 3.96
C LEU A 93 -13.14 1.12 4.73
N LEU A 94 -12.93 1.99 5.71
CA LEU A 94 -14.00 2.64 6.47
C LEU A 94 -14.57 3.90 5.78
N GLY A 95 -14.12 4.23 4.58
CA GLY A 95 -14.51 5.42 3.85
C GLY A 95 -13.89 6.73 4.38
N GLU A 96 -12.86 6.63 5.22
CA GLU A 96 -12.14 7.78 5.77
C GLU A 96 -10.84 8.04 4.99
N PHE A 97 -10.30 9.26 5.12
CA PHE A 97 -9.04 9.66 4.47
C PHE A 97 -8.03 10.09 5.53
N ASP A 98 -6.80 9.58 5.44
CA ASP A 98 -5.70 10.02 6.28
C ASP A 98 -4.61 10.71 5.45
N LEU A 99 -4.62 12.04 5.46
CA LEU A 99 -3.60 12.85 4.79
C LEU A 99 -2.33 13.01 5.62
N SER A 100 -2.37 12.66 6.91
CA SER A 100 -1.20 12.71 7.80
C SER A 100 -0.30 11.49 7.67
N ILE A 101 -0.69 10.48 6.89
CA ILE A 101 0.01 9.20 6.83
C ILE A 101 1.48 9.35 6.39
N ALA A 102 1.77 10.22 5.42
CA ALA A 102 3.14 10.47 4.97
C ALA A 102 3.96 11.27 5.98
N ALA A 103 3.34 12.21 6.68
CA ALA A 103 3.95 12.93 7.80
C ALA A 103 4.23 11.97 8.97
N SER A 104 3.29 11.07 9.30
CA SER A 104 3.45 10.02 10.31
C SER A 104 4.59 9.05 9.97
N MET A 105 4.74 8.71 8.67
CA MET A 105 5.86 7.93 8.18
C MET A 105 7.19 8.66 8.44
N THR A 106 7.29 9.94 8.07
CA THR A 106 8.51 10.71 8.28
C THR A 106 8.82 10.88 9.78
N LEU A 107 7.79 11.11 10.60
CA LEU A 107 7.93 11.18 12.05
C LEU A 107 8.49 9.87 12.62
N GLY A 108 7.94 8.71 12.23
CA GLY A 108 8.41 7.41 12.66
C GLY A 108 9.89 7.19 12.32
N GLY A 109 10.28 7.49 11.08
CA GLY A 109 11.69 7.40 10.65
C GLY A 109 12.61 8.36 11.41
N ALA A 110 12.19 9.61 11.63
CA ALA A 110 12.97 10.61 12.34
C ALA A 110 13.14 10.24 13.83
N MET A 111 12.07 9.82 14.50
CA MET A 111 12.13 9.37 15.89
C MET A 111 13.04 8.14 16.02
N PHE A 112 12.90 7.18 15.11
CA PHE A 112 13.77 6.00 15.09
C PHE A 112 15.25 6.40 14.97
N ALA A 113 15.59 7.28 14.02
CA ALA A 113 16.97 7.72 13.81
C ALA A 113 17.52 8.49 15.01
N GLN A 114 16.75 9.37 15.60
CA GLN A 114 17.15 10.14 16.78
C GLN A 114 17.47 9.23 17.98
N PHE A 115 16.59 8.29 18.27
CA PHE A 115 16.80 7.38 19.41
C PHE A 115 17.87 6.32 19.12
N ALA A 116 18.02 5.86 17.87
CA ALA A 116 19.05 4.91 17.48
C ALA A 116 20.48 5.48 17.63
N GLN A 117 20.64 6.79 17.46
CA GLN A 117 21.93 7.45 17.69
C GLN A 117 22.32 7.56 19.17
N GLY A 118 21.41 7.28 20.09
CA GLY A 118 21.67 7.50 21.53
C GLY A 118 21.78 8.97 21.91
N SER A 119 21.37 9.90 21.04
CA SER A 119 21.49 11.34 21.25
C SER A 119 20.60 11.89 22.38
N TYR A 120 19.57 11.14 22.76
CA TYR A 120 18.72 11.46 23.91
C TYR A 120 19.12 10.61 25.11
N VAL A 121 19.99 11.17 25.95
CA VAL A 121 20.16 10.67 27.33
C VAL A 121 18.92 11.11 28.09
N PHE A 122 17.99 10.21 28.36
CA PHE A 122 16.93 10.44 29.31
C PHE A 122 17.58 10.48 30.69
N THR A 123 18.03 11.65 31.11
CA THR A 123 18.43 11.87 32.50
C THR A 123 17.15 12.00 33.31
N TRP A 124 16.83 11.00 34.12
CA TRP A 124 15.90 11.21 35.21
C TRP A 124 16.40 12.38 36.06
N PRO A 125 15.56 13.37 36.35
CA PRO A 125 15.94 14.36 37.35
C PRO A 125 16.28 13.57 38.61
N SER A 126 17.47 13.84 39.19
CA SER A 126 17.84 13.27 40.47
C SER A 126 16.69 13.52 41.44
N ILE A 127 16.15 12.46 42.01
CA ILE A 127 15.11 12.60 43.03
C ILE A 127 15.80 13.28 44.23
N PRO A 128 15.40 14.51 44.60
CA PRO A 128 15.97 15.19 45.73
C PRO A 128 15.93 14.24 46.93
N PHE A 129 17.03 14.08 47.62
CA PHE A 129 17.18 13.25 48.83
C PHE A 129 17.39 11.74 48.62
N THR A 130 17.70 11.27 47.40
CA THR A 130 18.10 9.88 47.15
C THR A 130 19.37 9.85 46.32
N ASP A 131 20.33 8.93 46.65
CA ASP A 131 21.57 8.69 45.87
C ASP A 131 21.30 7.98 44.51
N ILE A 132 20.08 7.99 44.05
CA ILE A 132 19.72 7.47 42.72
C ILE A 132 20.05 8.56 41.69
N GLY A 133 21.34 8.59 41.33
CA GLY A 133 21.87 9.45 40.27
C GLY A 133 21.34 9.06 38.92
N GLY A 134 21.11 10.07 38.07
CA GLY A 134 20.64 9.88 36.72
C GLY A 134 21.49 8.91 35.93
N GLY A 135 20.96 7.72 35.68
CA GLY A 135 21.58 6.73 34.80
C GLY A 135 21.07 6.89 33.37
N ALA A 136 21.91 6.71 32.37
CA ALA A 136 21.45 6.60 30.99
C ALA A 136 20.63 5.31 30.85
N ILE A 137 19.37 5.42 30.47
CA ILE A 137 18.49 4.26 30.25
C ILE A 137 18.89 3.51 28.98
N LEU A 138 19.58 4.19 28.05
CA LEU A 138 19.98 3.62 26.77
C LEU A 138 21.29 2.84 26.92
N GLY A 139 21.23 1.55 26.53
CA GLY A 139 22.40 0.68 26.52
C GLY A 139 23.52 1.19 25.61
N THR A 140 24.74 0.79 25.89
CA THR A 140 25.92 1.16 25.10
C THR A 140 26.01 0.42 23.76
N SER A 141 25.19 -0.61 23.52
CA SER A 141 25.15 -1.35 22.26
C SER A 141 24.12 -0.75 21.28
N TRP A 142 24.50 -0.69 20.00
CA TRP A 142 23.58 -0.21 18.95
C TRP A 142 22.29 -1.04 18.87
N GLN A 143 22.31 -2.34 19.18
CA GLN A 143 21.12 -3.19 19.18
C GLN A 143 20.12 -2.78 20.26
N ALA A 144 20.59 -2.48 21.47
CA ALA A 144 19.71 -2.01 22.55
C ALA A 144 19.09 -0.65 22.20
N ASN A 145 19.88 0.25 21.61
CA ASN A 145 19.39 1.54 21.14
C ASN A 145 18.38 1.40 19.99
N ALA A 146 18.61 0.48 19.04
CA ALA A 146 17.71 0.23 17.93
C ALA A 146 16.35 -0.36 18.38
N MET A 147 16.35 -1.28 19.37
CA MET A 147 15.10 -1.81 19.93
C MET A 147 14.31 -0.75 20.67
N PHE A 148 14.97 0.08 21.46
CA PHE A 148 14.33 1.20 22.13
C PHE A 148 13.80 2.22 21.11
N ALA A 149 14.61 2.54 20.10
CA ALA A 149 14.21 3.46 19.02
C ALA A 149 13.00 2.96 18.24
N LEU A 150 12.94 1.65 17.96
CA LEU A 150 11.77 1.01 17.32
C LEU A 150 10.52 1.22 18.18
N PHE A 151 10.60 0.89 19.48
CA PHE A 151 9.48 1.05 20.38
C PHE A 151 9.03 2.52 20.49
N ALA A 152 9.98 3.45 20.63
CA ALA A 152 9.70 4.87 20.71
C ALA A 152 9.02 5.40 19.42
N ALA A 153 9.53 5.05 18.25
CA ALA A 153 8.96 5.45 16.97
C ALA A 153 7.52 4.94 16.80
N LEU A 154 7.25 3.68 17.17
CA LEU A 154 5.91 3.12 17.15
C LEU A 154 4.96 3.79 18.17
N LEU A 155 5.48 4.19 19.32
CA LEU A 155 4.72 4.95 20.31
C LEU A 155 4.30 6.33 19.77
N PHE A 156 5.19 7.02 19.04
CA PHE A 156 4.81 8.27 18.35
C PHE A 156 3.73 8.03 17.29
N GLY A 157 3.85 6.95 16.49
CA GLY A 157 2.79 6.55 15.56
C GLY A 157 1.47 6.27 16.28
N LEU A 158 1.50 5.56 17.40
CA LEU A 158 0.33 5.30 18.24
C LEU A 158 -0.31 6.61 18.75
N ILE A 159 0.47 7.55 19.25
CA ILE A 159 -0.02 8.86 19.72
C ILE A 159 -0.71 9.62 18.58
N VAL A 160 -0.08 9.71 17.41
CA VAL A 160 -0.68 10.37 16.24
C VAL A 160 -1.99 9.70 15.85
N GLY A 161 -2.02 8.37 15.77
CA GLY A 161 -3.22 7.61 15.42
C GLY A 161 -4.34 7.78 16.43
N LEU A 162 -4.03 7.80 17.73
CA LEU A 162 -5.00 8.08 18.80
C LEU A 162 -5.55 9.50 18.71
N LEU A 163 -4.72 10.50 18.44
CA LEU A 163 -5.15 11.89 18.28
C LEU A 163 -6.07 12.05 17.06
N ASN A 164 -5.67 11.54 15.89
CA ASN A 164 -6.53 11.55 14.70
C ASN A 164 -7.85 10.81 14.95
N GLY A 165 -7.77 9.59 15.50
CA GLY A 165 -8.94 8.79 15.81
C GLY A 165 -9.86 9.47 16.81
N LEU A 166 -9.32 10.13 17.84
CA LEU A 166 -10.10 10.90 18.82
C LEU A 166 -10.82 12.08 18.15
N ILE A 167 -10.09 12.87 17.34
CA ILE A 167 -10.65 14.05 16.67
C ILE A 167 -11.76 13.64 15.69
N VAL A 168 -11.53 12.59 14.89
CA VAL A 168 -12.50 12.16 13.88
C VAL A 168 -13.67 11.37 14.51
N ALA A 169 -13.38 10.38 15.35
CA ALA A 169 -14.39 9.45 15.83
C ALA A 169 -15.19 9.99 17.01
N GLN A 170 -14.60 10.82 17.89
CA GLN A 170 -15.30 11.36 19.08
C GLN A 170 -15.86 12.76 18.85
N PHE A 171 -15.03 13.68 18.29
CA PHE A 171 -15.48 15.05 18.05
C PHE A 171 -16.23 15.22 16.73
N GLY A 172 -16.22 14.21 15.83
CA GLY A 172 -16.95 14.25 14.58
C GLY A 172 -16.36 15.19 13.52
N VAL A 173 -15.12 15.60 13.69
CA VAL A 173 -14.41 16.42 12.69
C VAL A 173 -14.17 15.57 11.44
N THR A 174 -14.34 16.16 10.26
CA THR A 174 -14.07 15.48 9.00
C THR A 174 -12.61 14.99 8.95
N ALA A 175 -12.40 13.73 8.62
CA ALA A 175 -11.08 13.10 8.59
C ALA A 175 -10.06 13.88 7.74
N PHE A 176 -10.49 14.36 6.57
CA PHE A 176 -9.68 15.20 5.69
C PHE A 176 -9.09 16.43 6.41
N ILE A 177 -9.92 17.18 7.13
CA ILE A 177 -9.48 18.41 7.84
C ILE A 177 -8.59 18.08 9.05
N ALA A 178 -8.99 17.07 9.83
CA ALA A 178 -8.26 16.64 11.00
C ALA A 178 -6.84 16.16 10.65
N THR A 179 -6.73 15.28 9.64
CA THR A 179 -5.46 14.68 9.25
C THR A 179 -4.56 15.66 8.49
N LEU A 180 -5.14 16.59 7.71
CA LEU A 180 -4.37 17.67 7.08
C LEU A 180 -3.76 18.60 8.14
N GLY A 181 -4.54 18.97 9.16
CA GLY A 181 -4.04 19.75 10.30
C GLY A 181 -2.94 19.00 11.07
N MET A 182 -3.14 17.69 11.31
CA MET A 182 -2.15 16.84 11.97
C MET A 182 -0.85 16.75 11.15
N ALA A 183 -0.94 16.63 9.82
CA ALA A 183 0.24 16.66 8.95
C ALA A 183 1.04 17.94 9.16
N GLY A 184 0.39 19.11 9.17
CA GLY A 184 1.05 20.39 9.43
C GLY A 184 1.71 20.47 10.81
N ILE A 185 1.06 19.92 11.85
CA ILE A 185 1.66 19.86 13.20
C ILE A 185 2.91 18.99 13.21
N ILE A 186 2.85 17.81 12.59
CA ILE A 186 3.99 16.88 12.50
C ILE A 186 5.13 17.54 11.73
N ASP A 187 4.84 18.19 10.60
CA ASP A 187 5.85 18.85 9.77
C ASP A 187 6.57 19.96 10.53
N GLY A 188 5.80 20.82 11.21
CA GLY A 188 6.39 21.86 12.05
C GLY A 188 7.24 21.31 13.19
N TYR A 189 6.79 20.21 13.83
CA TYR A 189 7.54 19.53 14.88
C TYR A 189 8.85 18.93 14.33
N LEU A 190 8.80 18.28 13.17
CA LEU A 190 9.97 17.69 12.52
C LEU A 190 11.01 18.73 12.15
N VAL A 191 10.59 19.87 11.57
CA VAL A 191 11.51 20.97 11.25
C VAL A 191 12.20 21.47 12.50
N LYS A 192 11.45 21.69 13.60
CA LYS A 192 12.03 22.11 14.89
C LYS A 192 12.99 21.08 15.48
N LEU A 193 12.65 19.79 15.38
CA LEU A 193 13.44 18.70 15.95
C LEU A 193 14.78 18.49 15.26
N THR A 194 14.81 18.71 13.94
CA THR A 194 15.94 18.33 13.08
C THR A 194 16.64 19.53 12.46
N ASP A 195 16.19 20.76 12.73
CA ASP A 195 16.61 21.98 12.03
C ASP A 195 16.51 21.85 10.50
N GLY A 196 15.55 21.06 10.00
CA GLY A 196 15.38 20.76 8.59
C GLY A 196 16.47 19.86 7.99
N ARG A 197 17.32 19.26 8.81
CA ARG A 197 18.44 18.40 8.38
C ARG A 197 18.04 16.92 8.41
N SER A 198 18.72 16.15 7.57
CA SER A 198 18.61 14.69 7.60
C SER A 198 19.33 14.12 8.84
N VAL A 199 18.67 13.19 9.52
CA VAL A 199 19.23 12.52 10.71
C VAL A 199 19.85 11.18 10.27
N PRO A 200 21.18 11.00 10.32
CA PRO A 200 21.82 9.76 9.91
C PRO A 200 21.51 8.62 10.89
N LEU A 201 21.64 7.39 10.41
CA LEU A 201 21.48 6.18 11.22
C LEU A 201 22.84 5.55 11.52
N PRO A 202 23.00 4.85 12.66
CA PRO A 202 24.18 4.06 12.95
C PRO A 202 24.42 2.99 11.87
N ALA A 203 25.67 2.78 11.46
CA ALA A 203 26.04 1.83 10.40
C ALA A 203 25.49 0.41 10.66
N GLY A 204 25.57 -0.07 11.91
CA GLY A 204 25.06 -1.40 12.25
C GLY A 204 23.54 -1.59 12.01
N VAL A 205 22.74 -0.51 12.10
CA VAL A 205 21.29 -0.55 11.78
C VAL A 205 21.09 -0.62 10.28
N THR A 206 21.83 0.19 9.53
CA THR A 206 21.72 0.25 8.06
C THR A 206 22.21 -1.05 7.43
N ASP A 207 23.31 -1.62 7.89
CA ASP A 207 23.85 -2.88 7.38
C ASP A 207 22.88 -4.04 7.59
N ALA A 208 22.25 -4.10 8.78
CA ALA A 208 21.24 -5.12 9.07
C ALA A 208 20.00 -4.98 8.18
N ALA A 209 19.54 -3.75 7.92
CA ALA A 209 18.34 -3.50 7.14
C ALA A 209 18.57 -3.56 5.62
N GLN A 210 19.76 -3.19 5.14
CA GLN A 210 20.10 -3.21 3.72
C GLN A 210 20.57 -4.58 3.22
N GLY A 211 20.77 -5.53 4.13
CA GLY A 211 21.11 -6.90 3.83
C GLY A 211 20.11 -7.60 2.91
N THR A 212 20.53 -8.73 2.36
CA THR A 212 19.67 -9.64 1.60
C THR A 212 19.21 -10.77 2.52
N VAL A 213 18.01 -11.31 2.24
CA VAL A 213 17.48 -12.45 2.99
C VAL A 213 18.43 -13.65 2.81
N LEU A 214 19.01 -14.12 3.92
CA LEU A 214 19.94 -15.25 3.98
C LEU A 214 21.11 -15.16 2.98
N GLY A 215 21.47 -13.95 2.52
CA GLY A 215 22.52 -13.79 1.51
C GLY A 215 22.16 -14.34 0.12
N TRP A 216 20.88 -14.66 -0.12
CA TRP A 216 20.46 -15.27 -1.37
C TRP A 216 20.60 -14.28 -2.53
N LYS A 217 21.22 -14.76 -3.62
CA LYS A 217 21.30 -14.07 -4.90
C LYS A 217 20.97 -15.08 -6.00
N ALA A 218 20.33 -14.60 -7.07
CA ALA A 218 20.06 -15.45 -8.23
C ALA A 218 21.35 -15.99 -8.83
N PRO A 219 21.40 -17.29 -9.20
CA PRO A 219 22.56 -17.91 -9.78
C PRO A 219 22.91 -17.36 -11.17
N ALA A 220 24.15 -17.50 -11.59
CA ALA A 220 24.62 -17.04 -12.90
C ALA A 220 23.90 -17.71 -14.10
N SER A 221 23.25 -18.86 -13.86
CA SER A 221 22.45 -19.56 -14.88
C SER A 221 21.11 -18.88 -15.20
N TRP A 222 20.71 -17.84 -14.42
CA TRP A 222 19.47 -17.08 -14.66
C TRP A 222 19.72 -15.95 -15.67
N ASN A 223 20.32 -16.30 -16.77
CA ASN A 223 20.53 -15.45 -17.93
C ASN A 223 19.97 -16.16 -19.16
N TRP A 224 19.02 -15.53 -19.86
CA TRP A 224 18.40 -16.06 -21.06
C TRP A 224 18.52 -15.06 -22.20
N ILE A 225 18.84 -15.59 -23.37
CA ILE A 225 18.90 -14.82 -24.61
C ILE A 225 17.72 -15.27 -25.47
N VAL A 226 16.91 -14.32 -25.91
CA VAL A 226 15.78 -14.55 -26.82
C VAL A 226 15.95 -13.61 -28.01
N GLU A 227 15.85 -14.14 -29.23
CA GLU A 227 16.07 -13.38 -30.46
C GLU A 227 14.79 -13.25 -31.32
N PRO A 228 13.73 -12.53 -30.83
CA PRO A 228 12.57 -12.30 -31.65
C PRO A 228 12.87 -11.26 -32.74
N PHE A 229 12.47 -11.55 -33.97
CA PHE A 229 12.62 -10.64 -35.12
C PHE A 229 14.05 -10.18 -35.41
N GLY A 230 15.06 -11.03 -35.11
CA GLY A 230 16.46 -10.73 -35.38
C GLY A 230 17.10 -9.70 -34.44
N LYS A 231 16.46 -9.40 -33.33
CA LYS A 231 17.02 -8.61 -32.24
C LYS A 231 17.28 -9.50 -31.04
N THR A 232 18.44 -9.36 -30.45
CA THR A 232 18.85 -10.11 -29.27
C THR A 232 18.33 -9.43 -28.02
N PHE A 233 17.47 -10.11 -27.27
CA PHE A 233 17.03 -9.69 -25.94
C PHE A 233 17.72 -10.54 -24.89
N GLU A 234 18.54 -9.92 -24.07
CA GLU A 234 19.21 -10.57 -22.96
C GLU A 234 18.45 -10.35 -21.65
N PHE A 235 17.83 -11.40 -21.12
CA PHE A 235 17.16 -11.37 -19.82
C PHE A 235 18.16 -11.78 -18.73
N ASN A 236 18.78 -10.78 -18.10
CA ASN A 236 19.80 -11.00 -17.10
C ASN A 236 19.23 -10.84 -15.67
N LEU A 237 18.80 -11.93 -15.06
CA LEU A 237 18.36 -11.96 -13.67
C LEU A 237 19.50 -12.29 -12.69
N VAL A 238 20.73 -12.39 -13.16
CA VAL A 238 21.91 -12.59 -12.31
C VAL A 238 22.01 -11.42 -11.31
N GLY A 239 22.23 -11.78 -10.04
CA GLY A 239 22.30 -10.79 -8.97
C GLY A 239 20.96 -10.28 -8.45
N LEU A 240 19.82 -10.81 -8.93
CA LEU A 240 18.53 -10.61 -8.26
C LEU A 240 18.67 -11.05 -6.81
N SER A 241 18.37 -10.14 -5.90
CA SER A 241 18.43 -10.40 -4.46
C SER A 241 17.13 -9.97 -3.80
N ILE A 242 16.68 -10.72 -2.83
CA ILE A 242 15.50 -10.36 -2.02
C ILE A 242 15.97 -9.49 -0.85
N PRO A 243 15.65 -8.20 -0.83
CA PRO A 243 16.03 -7.33 0.28
C PRO A 243 15.32 -7.74 1.57
N SER A 244 15.99 -7.64 2.72
CA SER A 244 15.37 -7.92 4.03
C SER A 244 14.14 -7.05 4.31
N ILE A 245 14.14 -5.80 3.83
CA ILE A 245 12.98 -4.91 3.94
C ILE A 245 11.76 -5.38 3.15
N ALA A 246 11.95 -6.11 2.05
CA ALA A 246 10.84 -6.69 1.29
C ALA A 246 10.14 -7.80 2.09
N LEU A 247 10.91 -8.59 2.84
CA LEU A 247 10.35 -9.58 3.75
C LEU A 247 9.61 -8.93 4.91
N ALA A 248 10.15 -7.84 5.48
CA ALA A 248 9.46 -7.07 6.50
C ALA A 248 8.13 -6.51 6.00
N ALA A 249 8.11 -5.95 4.77
CA ALA A 249 6.88 -5.48 4.15
C ALA A 249 5.87 -6.60 3.93
N ALA A 250 6.30 -7.75 3.42
CA ALA A 250 5.45 -8.92 3.24
C ALA A 250 4.86 -9.40 4.57
N ALA A 251 5.64 -9.41 5.65
CA ALA A 251 5.17 -9.77 6.98
C ALA A 251 4.10 -8.79 7.51
N VAL A 252 4.32 -7.48 7.37
CA VAL A 252 3.33 -6.46 7.78
C VAL A 252 2.04 -6.60 6.97
N LEU A 253 2.13 -6.73 5.65
CA LEU A 253 0.98 -6.90 4.79
C LEU A 253 0.23 -8.21 5.07
N PHE A 254 0.95 -9.28 5.35
CA PHE A 254 0.35 -10.56 5.75
C PHE A 254 -0.42 -10.42 7.06
N VAL A 255 0.15 -9.75 8.06
CA VAL A 255 -0.54 -9.48 9.33
C VAL A 255 -1.79 -8.64 9.11
N LEU A 256 -1.72 -7.58 8.30
CA LEU A 256 -2.89 -6.76 7.96
C LEU A 256 -3.94 -7.56 7.18
N TRP A 257 -3.52 -8.41 6.26
CA TRP A 257 -4.42 -9.28 5.50
C TRP A 257 -5.13 -10.28 6.40
N VAL A 258 -4.41 -10.95 7.31
CA VAL A 258 -5.00 -11.85 8.32
C VAL A 258 -5.94 -11.08 9.22
N PHE A 259 -5.53 -9.91 9.71
CA PHE A 259 -6.36 -9.06 10.57
C PHE A 259 -7.68 -8.68 9.90
N LEU A 260 -7.64 -8.16 8.68
CA LEU A 260 -8.85 -7.71 7.98
C LEU A 260 -9.76 -8.87 7.54
N ASN A 261 -9.20 -9.97 7.02
CA ASN A 261 -10.02 -11.02 6.42
C ASN A 261 -10.38 -12.16 7.39
N HIS A 262 -9.56 -12.41 8.44
CA HIS A 262 -9.72 -13.58 9.29
C HIS A 262 -10.10 -13.27 10.74
N THR A 263 -10.13 -11.97 11.15
CA THR A 263 -10.55 -11.60 12.51
C THR A 263 -11.98 -11.06 12.55
N GLU A 264 -12.61 -11.13 13.72
CA GLU A 264 -13.92 -10.52 13.96
C GLU A 264 -13.84 -8.99 13.84
N ALA A 265 -12.74 -8.39 14.29
CA ALA A 265 -12.52 -6.95 14.20
C ALA A 265 -12.45 -6.48 12.74
N GLY A 266 -11.75 -7.22 11.87
CA GLY A 266 -11.68 -6.92 10.44
C GLY A 266 -13.05 -6.99 9.76
N ARG A 267 -13.81 -8.05 10.01
CA ARG A 267 -15.19 -8.18 9.47
C ARG A 267 -16.11 -7.06 9.92
N ARG A 268 -15.98 -6.60 11.17
CA ARG A 268 -16.76 -5.45 11.67
C ARG A 268 -16.30 -4.14 11.05
N MET A 269 -14.99 -3.97 10.78
CA MET A 269 -14.49 -2.80 10.03
C MET A 269 -15.06 -2.75 8.62
N ASP A 270 -15.09 -3.89 7.94
CA ASP A 270 -15.65 -4.04 6.60
C ASP A 270 -17.15 -3.69 6.59
N ALA A 271 -17.92 -4.22 7.55
CA ALA A 271 -19.32 -3.87 7.73
C ALA A 271 -19.55 -2.37 7.94
N VAL A 272 -18.70 -1.71 8.76
CA VAL A 272 -18.76 -0.26 8.98
C VAL A 272 -18.45 0.51 7.69
N GLY A 273 -17.49 0.06 6.90
CA GLY A 273 -17.15 0.66 5.60
C GLY A 273 -18.26 0.53 4.57
N GLY A 274 -18.94 -0.62 4.56
CA GLY A 274 -20.06 -0.87 3.65
C GLY A 274 -21.30 -0.02 3.96
N ASN A 275 -21.72 0.03 5.22
CA ASN A 275 -22.85 0.86 5.63
C ASN A 275 -22.77 1.22 7.12
N VAL A 276 -22.40 2.46 7.39
CA VAL A 276 -22.24 2.99 8.76
C VAL A 276 -23.54 2.92 9.57
N GLU A 277 -24.68 3.25 8.94
CA GLU A 277 -25.96 3.32 9.65
C GLU A 277 -26.49 1.90 9.96
N ALA A 278 -26.44 0.99 9.00
CA ALA A 278 -26.79 -0.41 9.24
C ALA A 278 -25.91 -1.05 10.31
N SER A 279 -24.62 -0.77 10.31
CA SER A 279 -23.67 -1.25 11.32
C SER A 279 -24.01 -0.73 12.73
N ARG A 280 -24.42 0.54 12.81
CA ARG A 280 -24.85 1.15 14.08
C ARG A 280 -26.13 0.49 14.61
N LEU A 281 -27.10 0.22 13.74
CA LEU A 281 -28.34 -0.48 14.10
C LEU A 281 -28.08 -1.93 14.51
N ALA A 282 -27.07 -2.58 13.93
CA ALA A 282 -26.60 -3.92 14.34
C ALA A 282 -25.78 -3.92 15.65
N GLY A 283 -25.65 -2.78 16.34
CA GLY A 283 -24.96 -2.66 17.63
C GLY A 283 -23.43 -2.59 17.51
N ILE A 284 -22.88 -2.36 16.32
CA ILE A 284 -21.43 -2.19 16.12
C ILE A 284 -21.02 -0.78 16.57
N ASN A 285 -20.03 -0.69 17.44
CA ASN A 285 -19.49 0.60 17.88
C ASN A 285 -18.59 1.25 16.81
N VAL A 286 -19.21 1.98 15.88
CA VAL A 286 -18.53 2.63 14.74
C VAL A 286 -17.36 3.51 15.19
N ARG A 287 -17.51 4.27 16.29
CA ARG A 287 -16.45 5.16 16.80
C ARG A 287 -15.18 4.38 17.17
N ARG A 288 -15.34 3.20 17.77
CA ARG A 288 -14.23 2.34 18.16
C ARG A 288 -13.45 1.83 16.97
N TYR A 289 -14.15 1.42 15.90
CA TYR A 289 -13.50 0.91 14.69
C TYR A 289 -12.84 2.02 13.86
N ARG A 290 -13.46 3.20 13.78
CA ARG A 290 -12.81 4.38 13.18
C ARG A 290 -11.52 4.73 13.91
N MET A 291 -11.56 4.84 15.25
CA MET A 291 -10.36 5.13 16.03
C MET A 291 -9.28 4.07 15.83
N ALA A 292 -9.64 2.79 15.86
CA ALA A 292 -8.69 1.68 15.61
C ALA A 292 -8.05 1.77 14.22
N ALA A 293 -8.80 2.16 13.18
CA ALA A 293 -8.28 2.31 11.83
C ALA A 293 -7.19 3.40 11.76
N PHE A 294 -7.40 4.57 12.35
CA PHE A 294 -6.39 5.63 12.41
C PHE A 294 -5.15 5.20 13.20
N VAL A 295 -5.34 4.47 14.30
CA VAL A 295 -4.23 3.93 15.10
C VAL A 295 -3.40 2.95 14.29
N ILE A 296 -4.04 1.98 13.63
CA ILE A 296 -3.34 0.99 12.78
C ILE A 296 -2.60 1.70 11.65
N CYS A 297 -3.28 2.65 10.97
CA CYS A 297 -2.70 3.42 9.89
C CYS A 297 -1.43 4.16 10.32
N ALA A 298 -1.47 4.91 11.40
CA ALA A 298 -0.34 5.72 11.87
C ALA A 298 0.83 4.87 12.41
N VAL A 299 0.54 3.76 13.09
CA VAL A 299 1.58 2.81 13.55
C VAL A 299 2.25 2.13 12.35
N VAL A 300 1.48 1.70 11.36
CA VAL A 300 2.00 1.10 10.13
C VAL A 300 2.78 2.14 9.31
N ALA A 301 2.32 3.39 9.28
CA ALA A 301 3.06 4.48 8.65
C ALA A 301 4.42 4.73 9.34
N ALA A 302 4.46 4.72 10.68
CA ALA A 302 5.72 4.83 11.41
C ALA A 302 6.69 3.69 11.07
N LEU A 303 6.19 2.44 10.95
CA LEU A 303 6.98 1.30 10.45
C LEU A 303 7.52 1.54 9.04
N ALA A 304 6.69 2.07 8.12
CA ALA A 304 7.15 2.42 6.77
C ALA A 304 8.31 3.44 6.81
N GLY A 305 8.23 4.41 7.72
CA GLY A 305 9.29 5.40 7.94
C GLY A 305 10.59 4.79 8.46
N ILE A 306 10.51 3.85 9.39
CA ILE A 306 11.68 3.11 9.89
C ILE A 306 12.32 2.30 8.75
N VAL A 307 11.51 1.58 7.97
CA VAL A 307 11.96 0.79 6.83
C VAL A 307 12.58 1.68 5.74
N LEU A 308 12.02 2.85 5.49
CA LEU A 308 12.60 3.84 4.57
C LEU A 308 13.97 4.32 5.06
N ALA A 309 14.04 4.75 6.31
CA ALA A 309 15.26 5.29 6.90
C ALA A 309 16.38 4.24 6.95
N ALA A 310 16.11 3.05 7.47
CA ALA A 310 17.10 2.01 7.66
C ALA A 310 17.46 1.27 6.37
N GLY A 311 16.43 0.91 5.58
CA GLY A 311 16.61 -0.02 4.47
C GLY A 311 16.95 0.64 3.13
N ARG A 312 16.69 1.93 2.96
CA ARG A 312 16.88 2.60 1.67
C ARG A 312 17.84 3.77 1.71
N THR A 313 17.71 4.65 2.68
CA THR A 313 18.44 5.92 2.68
C THR A 313 19.64 5.94 3.62
N GLY A 314 19.68 5.06 4.62
CA GLY A 314 20.70 5.11 5.68
C GLY A 314 20.60 6.34 6.58
N SER A 315 19.53 7.12 6.41
CA SER A 315 19.23 8.30 7.21
C SER A 315 17.73 8.54 7.24
N ALA A 316 17.22 9.09 8.33
CA ALA A 316 15.86 9.60 8.35
C ALA A 316 15.81 10.88 7.52
N VAL A 317 15.08 10.79 6.43
CA VAL A 317 14.87 11.94 5.55
C VAL A 317 13.84 12.84 6.18
N THR A 318 14.28 13.97 6.66
CA THR A 318 13.42 15.03 7.22
C THR A 318 12.92 15.98 6.14
N LEU A 319 12.87 15.55 4.92
CA LEU A 319 12.47 16.43 3.83
C LEU A 319 10.97 16.72 3.89
N VAL A 320 10.64 17.79 4.56
CA VAL A 320 9.46 18.59 4.29
C VAL A 320 9.42 18.84 2.78
N GLY A 321 8.59 18.09 2.06
CA GLY A 321 8.50 18.16 0.59
C GLY A 321 8.54 16.79 -0.13
N ASN A 322 9.30 15.83 0.35
CA ASN A 322 9.26 14.46 -0.21
C ASN A 322 8.05 13.65 0.28
N GLN A 323 7.40 14.10 1.34
CA GLN A 323 6.23 13.47 1.94
C GLN A 323 5.03 13.46 1.00
N SER A 324 4.80 14.56 0.28
CA SER A 324 3.69 14.67 -0.69
C SER A 324 3.78 13.62 -1.80
N SER A 325 4.99 13.25 -2.20
CA SER A 325 5.21 12.21 -3.21
C SER A 325 4.75 10.83 -2.72
N TYR A 326 5.12 10.44 -1.49
CA TYR A 326 4.69 9.16 -0.91
C TYR A 326 3.18 9.14 -0.62
N LEU A 327 2.61 10.26 -0.18
CA LEU A 327 1.18 10.39 0.03
C LEU A 327 0.40 10.08 -1.25
N LEU A 328 0.73 10.78 -2.33
CA LEU A 328 0.08 10.60 -3.63
C LEU A 328 0.27 9.18 -4.17
N GLN A 329 1.49 8.61 -4.05
CA GLN A 329 1.76 7.25 -4.49
C GLN A 329 0.95 6.21 -3.71
N ALA A 330 0.83 6.36 -2.37
CA ALA A 330 0.06 5.45 -1.54
C ALA A 330 -1.42 5.49 -1.88
N PHE A 331 -2.00 6.69 -2.03
CA PHE A 331 -3.38 6.84 -2.49
C PHE A 331 -3.57 6.22 -3.87
N THR A 332 -2.69 6.54 -4.83
CA THR A 332 -2.77 5.98 -6.18
C THR A 332 -2.72 4.45 -6.16
N ALA A 333 -1.82 3.86 -5.38
CA ALA A 333 -1.72 2.41 -5.24
C ALA A 333 -3.00 1.79 -4.64
N CYS A 334 -3.58 2.40 -3.59
CA CYS A 334 -4.84 1.92 -3.00
C CYS A 334 -6.01 2.00 -3.98
N PHE A 335 -6.14 3.12 -4.72
CA PHE A 335 -7.24 3.28 -5.68
C PHE A 335 -7.08 2.40 -6.92
N LEU A 336 -5.85 2.23 -7.45
CA LEU A 336 -5.58 1.24 -8.50
C LEU A 336 -5.90 -0.18 -8.01
N GLY A 337 -5.55 -0.47 -6.76
CA GLY A 337 -5.86 -1.73 -6.11
C GLY A 337 -7.36 -1.99 -5.95
N ALA A 338 -8.14 -0.96 -5.64
CA ALA A 338 -9.59 -1.05 -5.49
C ALA A 338 -10.33 -1.33 -6.82
N VAL A 339 -9.75 -0.94 -7.95
CA VAL A 339 -10.28 -1.29 -9.29
C VAL A 339 -9.91 -2.71 -9.67
N SER A 340 -8.92 -3.31 -8.98
CA SER A 340 -8.41 -4.65 -9.22
C SER A 340 -9.19 -5.69 -8.41
N LEU A 341 -9.45 -6.87 -8.92
CA LEU A 341 -10.00 -8.07 -8.25
C LEU A 341 -11.39 -7.95 -7.62
N ARG A 342 -11.71 -6.85 -6.96
CA ARG A 342 -13.02 -6.58 -6.34
C ARG A 342 -13.45 -5.17 -6.69
N GLU A 343 -14.46 -5.05 -7.50
CA GLU A 343 -14.91 -3.78 -8.07
C GLU A 343 -15.27 -2.75 -6.99
N GLY A 344 -14.37 -1.80 -6.76
CA GLY A 344 -14.60 -0.65 -5.89
C GLY A 344 -14.34 -0.86 -4.39
N GLU A 345 -13.89 -2.04 -3.94
CA GLU A 345 -13.58 -2.34 -2.54
C GLU A 345 -12.07 -2.21 -2.26
N PHE A 346 -11.74 -1.56 -1.14
CA PHE A 346 -10.36 -1.49 -0.68
C PHE A 346 -9.96 -2.79 0.04
N HIS A 347 -8.88 -3.45 -0.42
CA HIS A 347 -8.39 -4.68 0.19
C HIS A 347 -6.88 -4.83 -0.01
N ILE A 348 -6.21 -5.51 0.92
CA ILE A 348 -4.74 -5.59 0.95
C ILE A 348 -4.14 -6.19 -0.33
N VAL A 349 -4.74 -7.25 -0.89
CA VAL A 349 -4.22 -7.88 -2.11
C VAL A 349 -4.27 -6.93 -3.30
N GLY A 350 -5.37 -6.18 -3.46
CA GLY A 350 -5.47 -5.13 -4.49
C GLY A 350 -4.43 -4.04 -4.29
N THR A 351 -4.25 -3.59 -3.05
CA THR A 351 -3.23 -2.59 -2.72
C THR A 351 -1.82 -3.06 -3.12
N VAL A 352 -1.48 -4.33 -2.90
CA VAL A 352 -0.19 -4.91 -3.33
C VAL A 352 -0.04 -4.84 -4.85
N ILE A 353 -1.09 -5.16 -5.60
CA ILE A 353 -1.08 -5.03 -7.08
C ILE A 353 -0.92 -3.58 -7.51
N GLY A 354 -1.64 -2.65 -6.87
CA GLY A 354 -1.52 -1.22 -7.12
C GLY A 354 -0.10 -0.69 -6.83
N VAL A 355 0.52 -1.15 -5.74
CA VAL A 355 1.92 -0.83 -5.41
C VAL A 355 2.87 -1.37 -6.49
N ALA A 356 2.67 -2.60 -6.95
CA ALA A 356 3.48 -3.18 -8.02
C ALA A 356 3.37 -2.36 -9.31
N LEU A 357 2.16 -1.97 -9.71
CA LEU A 357 1.92 -1.10 -10.86
C LEU A 357 2.66 0.23 -10.73
N MET A 358 2.53 0.89 -9.58
CA MET A 358 3.18 2.18 -9.33
C MET A 358 4.70 2.05 -9.39
N THR A 359 5.28 1.08 -8.68
CA THR A 359 6.74 0.92 -8.61
C THR A 359 7.35 0.50 -9.94
N VAL A 360 6.69 -0.38 -10.71
CA VAL A 360 7.07 -0.75 -12.07
C VAL A 360 7.04 0.46 -12.99
N THR A 361 5.97 1.26 -12.93
CA THR A 361 5.84 2.48 -13.74
C THR A 361 6.98 3.46 -13.44
N PHE A 362 7.21 3.76 -12.16
CA PHE A 362 8.27 4.72 -11.79
C PHE A 362 9.67 4.17 -12.12
N SER A 363 9.93 2.89 -11.89
CA SER A 363 11.20 2.28 -12.28
C SER A 363 11.44 2.37 -13.79
N GLY A 364 10.42 2.08 -14.60
CA GLY A 364 10.49 2.19 -16.05
C GLY A 364 10.78 3.63 -16.51
N LEU A 365 10.06 4.61 -15.95
CA LEU A 365 10.27 6.03 -16.27
C LEU A 365 11.69 6.51 -15.88
N ILE A 366 12.20 6.07 -14.72
CA ILE A 366 13.56 6.39 -14.28
C ILE A 366 14.61 5.83 -15.24
N ILE A 367 14.46 4.55 -15.65
CA ILE A 367 15.39 3.91 -16.58
C ILE A 367 15.41 4.61 -17.94
N LEU A 368 14.25 5.05 -18.43
CA LEU A 368 14.12 5.80 -19.67
C LEU A 368 14.62 7.25 -19.56
N GLY A 369 15.13 7.68 -18.38
CA GLY A 369 15.65 9.02 -18.16
C GLY A 369 14.59 10.11 -18.04
N VAL A 370 13.34 9.74 -17.76
CA VAL A 370 12.25 10.71 -17.59
C VAL A 370 12.53 11.57 -16.33
N PRO A 371 12.56 12.90 -16.45
CA PRO A 371 12.88 13.77 -15.34
C PRO A 371 11.82 13.71 -14.21
N GLY A 372 12.25 13.98 -12.97
CA GLY A 372 11.41 13.81 -11.78
C GLY A 372 10.10 14.63 -11.81
N TYR A 373 10.11 15.83 -12.40
CA TYR A 373 8.88 16.62 -12.53
C TYR A 373 7.82 15.91 -13.40
N ALA A 374 8.23 15.25 -14.48
CA ALA A 374 7.31 14.52 -15.35
C ALA A 374 6.79 13.25 -14.67
N GLN A 375 7.60 12.60 -13.83
CA GLN A 375 7.15 11.49 -12.98
C GLN A 375 6.08 11.97 -11.99
N THR A 376 6.24 13.15 -11.39
CA THR A 376 5.23 13.74 -10.48
C THR A 376 3.93 14.04 -11.21
N ILE A 377 4.00 14.59 -12.43
CA ILE A 377 2.82 14.82 -13.28
C ILE A 377 2.14 13.49 -13.62
N ALA A 378 2.90 12.48 -14.03
CA ALA A 378 2.37 11.14 -14.33
C ALA A 378 1.63 10.53 -13.14
N ASN A 379 2.18 10.67 -11.92
CA ASN A 379 1.53 10.21 -10.70
C ASN A 379 0.16 10.87 -10.49
N GLY A 380 0.09 12.20 -10.63
CA GLY A 380 -1.18 12.93 -10.52
C GLY A 380 -2.21 12.50 -11.57
N VAL A 381 -1.79 12.31 -12.82
CA VAL A 381 -2.67 11.82 -13.90
C VAL A 381 -3.18 10.41 -13.60
N ILE A 382 -2.30 9.50 -13.19
CA ILE A 382 -2.68 8.12 -12.83
C ILE A 382 -3.66 8.11 -11.65
N LEU A 383 -3.45 8.96 -10.63
CA LEU A 383 -4.37 9.06 -9.49
C LEU A 383 -5.76 9.53 -9.93
N ILE A 384 -5.85 10.58 -10.74
CA ILE A 384 -7.13 11.10 -11.23
C ILE A 384 -7.83 10.04 -12.08
N ALA A 385 -7.11 9.35 -12.96
CA ALA A 385 -7.65 8.26 -13.76
C ALA A 385 -8.17 7.13 -12.87
N ALA A 386 -7.38 6.66 -11.90
CA ALA A 386 -7.77 5.60 -10.96
C ALA A 386 -9.03 5.95 -10.17
N LEU A 387 -9.12 7.18 -9.64
CA LEU A 387 -10.31 7.68 -8.93
C LEU A 387 -11.54 7.73 -9.84
N THR A 388 -11.37 8.19 -11.07
CA THR A 388 -12.45 8.28 -12.05
C THR A 388 -12.98 6.89 -12.39
N PHE A 389 -12.11 5.94 -12.70
CA PHE A 389 -12.49 4.55 -12.99
C PHE A 389 -13.15 3.87 -11.78
N ALA A 390 -12.60 4.05 -10.57
CA ALA A 390 -13.21 3.52 -9.35
C ALA A 390 -14.62 4.09 -9.12
N GLY A 391 -14.83 5.38 -9.40
CA GLY A 391 -16.14 6.03 -9.31
C GLY A 391 -17.15 5.50 -10.33
N ILE A 392 -16.71 5.24 -11.56
CA ILE A 392 -17.55 4.66 -12.62
C ILE A 392 -17.93 3.22 -12.25
N ALA A 393 -16.97 2.41 -11.82
CA ALA A 393 -17.20 1.01 -11.42
C ALA A 393 -18.23 0.91 -10.29
N ARG A 394 -18.12 1.74 -9.24
CA ARG A 394 -19.11 1.77 -8.15
C ARG A 394 -20.51 2.16 -8.61
N ARG A 395 -20.65 3.10 -9.55
CA ARG A 395 -21.95 3.48 -10.10
C ARG A 395 -22.57 2.36 -10.93
N ALA A 396 -21.76 1.66 -11.71
CA ALA A 396 -22.21 0.50 -12.49
C ALA A 396 -22.69 -0.63 -11.58
N ALA A 397 -21.94 -0.94 -10.51
CA ALA A 397 -22.34 -1.96 -9.53
C ALA A 397 -23.60 -1.60 -8.72
N ALA A 398 -23.89 -0.32 -8.49
CA ALA A 398 -25.11 0.14 -7.80
C ALA A 398 -26.35 0.16 -8.70
N ALA A 399 -26.18 0.04 -10.03
CA ALA A 399 -27.26 0.04 -11.00
C ALA A 399 -27.74 -1.38 -11.41
N THR A 400 -27.01 -2.42 -10.99
CA THR A 400 -27.35 -3.84 -11.12
C THR A 400 -27.96 -4.41 -9.84
#